data_986faaeb603a634fe3fff1a3c6ae41b1
#
_entry.id   986faaeb603a634fe3fff1a3c6ae41b1
#
_cell.length_a   1.000
_cell.length_b   1.000
_cell.length_c   1.000
_cell.angle_alpha   90.00
_cell.angle_beta   90.00
_cell.angle_gamma   90.00
#
_symmetry.space_group_name_H-M   'P 1'
#
loop_
_entity.id
_entity.type
_entity.pdbx_description
1 polymer ?
#
loop_
_entity_poly.entity_id
_entity_poly.type
_entity_poly.pdbx_seq_one_letter_code
_entity_poly.pdbx_strand_id
1 'polypeptide(L)'
;MFFDILERIVRVTKAFKEPRIATIDVTKQAVHYSPMFRGKHEVKYEICTGCYACEKICPVDAIVMKPLPLKKPKAVPEVNLGICIFCGLCEDVCPTKPQKAIKLSGGTFEMITNGTHEAIKDYWVRVNIPEEWIEKKKKEEEEKAKKAEMLAKKKAEAKEEAFSSTQKGEDS
;
A
#
# COMPACT_ATOMS: atom_id res chain seq x y z
N MET A 1 -29.17 29.08 -50.23
CA MET A 1 -29.00 27.71 -50.78
C MET A 1 -27.60 27.48 -51.39
N PHE A 2 -27.11 28.35 -52.30
CA PHE A 2 -25.77 28.18 -52.87
C PHE A 2 -24.63 28.38 -51.82
N PHE A 3 -24.76 29.35 -50.94
CA PHE A 3 -23.82 29.61 -49.86
C PHE A 3 -23.75 28.48 -48.81
N ASP A 4 -24.86 27.81 -48.53
CA ASP A 4 -24.90 26.64 -47.63
C ASP A 4 -24.08 25.45 -48.16
N ILE A 5 -24.15 25.24 -49.48
CA ILE A 5 -23.38 24.17 -50.12
C ILE A 5 -21.90 24.48 -50.09
N LEU A 6 -21.50 25.71 -50.31
CA LEU A 6 -20.11 26.17 -50.24
C LEU A 6 -19.54 26.02 -48.80
N GLU A 7 -20.31 26.40 -47.78
CA GLU A 7 -19.88 26.18 -46.39
C GLU A 7 -19.68 24.71 -46.03
N ARG A 8 -20.59 23.86 -46.52
CA ARG A 8 -20.46 22.40 -46.31
C ARG A 8 -19.23 21.84 -46.99
N ILE A 9 -18.95 22.26 -48.21
CA ILE A 9 -17.72 21.85 -48.94
C ILE A 9 -16.46 22.32 -48.19
N VAL A 10 -16.42 23.57 -47.70
CA VAL A 10 -15.30 24.11 -46.92
C VAL A 10 -15.13 23.36 -45.62
N ARG A 11 -16.19 22.98 -44.92
CA ARG A 11 -16.09 22.17 -43.69
C ARG A 11 -15.53 20.78 -43.97
N VAL A 12 -15.98 20.16 -45.06
CA VAL A 12 -15.49 18.83 -45.43
C VAL A 12 -14.01 18.89 -45.83
N THR A 13 -13.61 19.86 -46.67
CA THR A 13 -12.19 20.03 -47.06
C THR A 13 -11.28 20.36 -45.86
N LYS A 14 -11.77 21.13 -44.89
CA LYS A 14 -11.08 21.45 -43.67
C LYS A 14 -10.90 20.21 -42.78
N ALA A 15 -11.93 19.35 -42.71
CA ALA A 15 -11.90 18.09 -41.99
C ALA A 15 -10.91 17.08 -42.58
N PHE A 16 -10.61 17.15 -43.88
CA PHE A 16 -9.58 16.32 -44.51
C PHE A 16 -8.14 16.83 -44.26
N LYS A 17 -7.97 18.14 -44.03
CA LYS A 17 -6.66 18.73 -43.75
C LYS A 17 -6.23 18.62 -42.31
N GLU A 18 -7.18 18.54 -41.37
CA GLU A 18 -6.87 18.36 -39.95
C GLU A 18 -6.79 16.85 -39.65
N PRO A 19 -5.62 16.33 -39.25
CA PRO A 19 -5.53 14.93 -38.85
C PRO A 19 -6.43 14.73 -37.63
N ARG A 20 -7.57 14.05 -37.80
CA ARG A 20 -8.42 13.63 -36.69
C ARG A 20 -7.72 12.48 -35.97
N ILE A 21 -6.75 12.81 -35.16
CA ILE A 21 -6.13 11.84 -34.28
C ILE A 21 -7.10 11.63 -33.11
N ALA A 22 -7.93 10.59 -33.25
CA ALA A 22 -8.81 10.17 -32.16
C ALA A 22 -8.07 9.37 -31.08
N THR A 23 -6.84 8.99 -31.34
CA THR A 23 -6.01 8.18 -30.46
C THR A 23 -4.83 9.00 -29.95
N ILE A 24 -4.54 8.87 -28.66
CA ILE A 24 -3.37 9.47 -28.04
C ILE A 24 -2.20 8.52 -28.30
N ASP A 25 -1.11 9.04 -28.86
CA ASP A 25 0.14 8.28 -28.99
C ASP A 25 0.83 8.25 -27.63
N VAL A 26 0.62 7.17 -26.89
CA VAL A 26 1.14 6.98 -25.53
C VAL A 26 2.69 6.91 -25.49
N THR A 27 3.33 6.70 -26.63
CA THR A 27 4.80 6.70 -26.71
C THR A 27 5.38 8.12 -26.72
N LYS A 28 4.60 9.10 -27.15
CA LYS A 28 5.01 10.51 -27.28
C LYS A 28 4.42 11.45 -26.25
N GLN A 29 3.29 11.09 -25.68
CA GLN A 29 2.58 11.93 -24.72
C GLN A 29 2.36 11.18 -23.41
N ALA A 30 2.67 11.82 -22.29
CA ALA A 30 2.32 11.29 -20.98
C ALA A 30 0.79 11.21 -20.83
N VAL A 31 0.29 10.04 -20.53
CA VAL A 31 -1.14 9.82 -20.30
C VAL A 31 -1.50 10.40 -18.94
N HIS A 32 -2.48 11.29 -18.92
CA HIS A 32 -2.98 11.89 -17.68
C HIS A 32 -4.07 11.00 -17.10
N TYR A 33 -3.78 10.39 -15.93
CA TYR A 33 -4.73 9.54 -15.24
C TYR A 33 -5.55 10.33 -14.23
N SER A 34 -6.79 9.92 -14.04
CA SER A 34 -7.64 10.42 -12.95
C SER A 34 -7.00 10.12 -11.59
N PRO A 35 -7.15 11.00 -10.58
CA PRO A 35 -6.75 10.71 -9.20
C PRO A 35 -7.38 9.45 -8.60
N MET A 36 -8.52 9.02 -9.17
CA MET A 36 -9.25 7.81 -8.79
C MET A 36 -8.80 6.57 -9.58
N PHE A 37 -7.76 6.70 -10.41
CA PHE A 37 -7.25 5.58 -11.19
C PHE A 37 -6.63 4.52 -10.27
N ARG A 38 -7.07 3.27 -10.42
CA ARG A 38 -6.54 2.13 -9.68
C ARG A 38 -5.37 1.53 -10.46
N GLY A 39 -4.17 2.01 -10.15
CA GLY A 39 -2.94 1.58 -10.78
C GLY A 39 -2.15 0.57 -9.94
N LYS A 40 -0.84 0.56 -10.14
CA LYS A 40 0.09 -0.29 -9.40
C LYS A 40 -0.03 -0.09 -7.89
N HIS A 41 0.07 -1.15 -7.13
CA HIS A 41 0.11 -1.09 -5.68
C HIS A 41 1.40 -0.43 -5.20
N GLU A 42 1.23 0.54 -4.30
CA GLU A 42 2.31 1.15 -3.53
C GLU A 42 2.18 0.69 -2.09
N VAL A 43 3.21 0.02 -1.58
CA VAL A 43 3.22 -0.50 -0.22
C VAL A 43 4.24 0.27 0.62
N LYS A 44 3.75 0.99 1.63
CA LYS A 44 4.58 1.71 2.61
C LYS A 44 4.79 0.82 3.84
N TYR A 45 5.92 0.11 3.85
CA TYR A 45 6.26 -0.82 4.94
C TYR A 45 6.45 -0.12 6.28
N GLU A 46 6.84 1.16 6.27
CA GLU A 46 7.12 1.94 7.48
C GLU A 46 5.89 2.12 8.38
N ILE A 47 4.71 2.26 7.77
CA ILE A 47 3.44 2.48 8.47
C ILE A 47 2.58 1.21 8.53
N CYS A 48 3.00 0.14 7.88
CA CYS A 48 2.29 -1.13 7.89
C CYS A 48 2.30 -1.74 9.30
N THR A 49 1.15 -2.23 9.75
CA THR A 49 0.98 -2.89 11.05
C THR A 49 1.15 -4.41 10.99
N GLY A 50 1.18 -4.99 9.78
CA GLY A 50 1.21 -6.44 9.59
C GLY A 50 -0.04 -7.16 10.08
N CYS A 51 -1.22 -6.56 9.91
CA CYS A 51 -2.48 -7.07 10.46
C CYS A 51 -3.15 -8.18 9.63
N TYR A 52 -2.61 -8.53 8.46
CA TYR A 52 -3.16 -9.55 7.54
C TYR A 52 -4.54 -9.24 6.95
N ALA A 53 -5.12 -8.06 7.20
CA ALA A 53 -6.45 -7.70 6.72
C ALA A 53 -6.52 -7.63 5.19
N CYS A 54 -5.48 -7.09 4.55
CA CYS A 54 -5.39 -6.99 3.09
C CYS A 54 -5.30 -8.37 2.39
N GLU A 55 -4.63 -9.34 2.99
CA GLU A 55 -4.57 -10.72 2.50
C GLU A 55 -5.94 -11.38 2.60
N LYS A 56 -6.58 -11.29 3.78
CA LYS A 56 -7.87 -11.95 4.04
C LYS A 56 -9.04 -11.42 3.21
N ILE A 57 -9.02 -10.14 2.83
CA ILE A 57 -10.08 -9.52 2.04
C ILE A 57 -9.92 -9.75 0.53
N CYS A 58 -8.76 -10.22 0.09
CA CYS A 58 -8.48 -10.37 -1.33
C CYS A 58 -9.32 -11.50 -1.95
N PRO A 59 -10.21 -11.23 -2.92
CA PRO A 59 -11.09 -12.26 -3.48
C PRO A 59 -10.38 -13.24 -4.42
N VAL A 60 -9.15 -12.94 -4.83
CA VAL A 60 -8.35 -13.74 -5.78
C VAL A 60 -7.02 -14.19 -5.20
N ASP A 61 -6.82 -14.05 -3.89
CA ASP A 61 -5.59 -14.42 -3.16
C ASP A 61 -4.30 -13.86 -3.79
N ALA A 62 -4.39 -12.63 -4.34
CA ALA A 62 -3.28 -11.95 -4.99
C ALA A 62 -2.26 -11.37 -4.00
N ILE A 63 -2.55 -11.38 -2.70
CA ILE A 63 -1.72 -10.76 -1.66
C ILE A 63 -1.18 -11.84 -0.73
N VAL A 64 0.13 -11.86 -0.57
CA VAL A 64 0.81 -12.77 0.37
C VAL A 64 1.59 -11.93 1.38
N MET A 65 1.45 -12.27 2.65
CA MET A 65 2.15 -11.55 3.71
C MET A 65 3.52 -12.17 3.95
N LYS A 66 4.57 -11.43 3.58
CA LYS A 66 5.97 -11.83 3.82
C LYS A 66 6.34 -11.58 5.28
N PRO A 67 6.73 -12.61 6.04
CA PRO A 67 7.09 -12.46 7.45
C PRO A 67 8.38 -11.65 7.62
N LEU A 68 8.41 -10.80 8.64
CA LEU A 68 9.58 -10.04 9.06
C LEU A 68 10.06 -10.49 10.43
N PRO A 69 11.36 -10.41 10.71
CA PRO A 69 11.94 -10.75 12.02
C PRO A 69 11.72 -9.62 13.05
N LEU A 70 10.50 -9.05 13.10
CA LEU A 70 10.09 -7.94 13.95
C LEU A 70 8.80 -8.28 14.70
N LYS A 71 8.58 -7.66 15.85
CA LYS A 71 7.31 -7.78 16.58
C LYS A 71 6.21 -6.96 15.90
N LYS A 72 6.57 -5.78 15.37
CA LYS A 72 5.70 -4.88 14.60
C LYS A 72 6.49 -4.10 13.54
N PRO A 73 6.17 -4.19 12.24
CA PRO A 73 5.17 -5.12 11.64
C PRO A 73 5.67 -6.57 11.61
N LYS A 74 4.78 -7.53 11.87
CA LYS A 74 5.12 -8.96 11.80
C LYS A 74 5.33 -9.44 10.36
N ALA A 75 4.64 -8.81 9.42
CA ALA A 75 4.70 -9.15 8.00
C ALA A 75 4.32 -7.93 7.16
N VAL A 76 4.72 -7.95 5.89
CA VAL A 76 4.43 -6.91 4.89
C VAL A 76 3.79 -7.56 3.66
N PRO A 77 2.76 -6.94 3.05
CA PRO A 77 2.10 -7.50 1.89
C PRO A 77 2.98 -7.42 0.64
N GLU A 78 3.12 -8.53 -0.06
CA GLU A 78 3.59 -8.59 -1.44
C GLU A 78 2.37 -8.89 -2.33
N VAL A 79 2.26 -8.21 -3.47
CA VAL A 79 1.08 -8.29 -4.34
C VAL A 79 1.46 -8.88 -5.68
N ASN A 80 0.76 -9.93 -6.09
CA ASN A 80 0.89 -10.51 -7.42
C ASN A 80 -0.04 -9.77 -8.39
N LEU A 81 0.53 -8.93 -9.25
CA LEU A 81 -0.24 -8.17 -10.25
C LEU A 81 -0.78 -9.07 -11.38
N GLY A 82 -0.20 -10.25 -11.59
CA GLY A 82 -0.63 -11.17 -12.63
C GLY A 82 -2.02 -11.77 -12.41
N ILE A 83 -2.46 -11.84 -11.14
CA ILE A 83 -3.80 -12.34 -10.76
C ILE A 83 -4.67 -11.27 -10.11
N CYS A 84 -4.11 -10.09 -9.79
CA CYS A 84 -4.83 -9.01 -9.14
C CYS A 84 -5.88 -8.38 -10.09
N ILE A 85 -7.11 -8.22 -9.61
CA ILE A 85 -8.21 -7.60 -10.35
C ILE A 85 -8.36 -6.09 -10.06
N PHE A 86 -7.44 -5.49 -9.32
CA PHE A 86 -7.43 -4.06 -8.97
C PHE A 86 -8.74 -3.55 -8.34
N CYS A 87 -9.42 -4.37 -7.54
CA CYS A 87 -10.70 -4.02 -6.92
C CYS A 87 -10.62 -2.94 -5.84
N GLY A 88 -9.45 -2.71 -5.21
CA GLY A 88 -9.24 -1.70 -4.18
C GLY A 88 -9.59 -2.10 -2.76
N LEU A 89 -10.20 -3.27 -2.53
CA LEU A 89 -10.61 -3.72 -1.19
C LEU A 89 -9.45 -3.77 -0.17
N CYS A 90 -8.24 -4.08 -0.62
CA CYS A 90 -7.06 -4.09 0.24
C CYS A 90 -6.68 -2.69 0.76
N GLU A 91 -6.91 -1.64 -0.03
CA GLU A 91 -6.75 -0.26 0.38
C GLU A 91 -7.85 0.14 1.37
N ASP A 92 -9.11 -0.22 1.09
CA ASP A 92 -10.26 0.16 1.92
C ASP A 92 -10.16 -0.45 3.32
N VAL A 93 -9.81 -1.72 3.44
CA VAL A 93 -9.73 -2.46 4.72
C VAL A 93 -8.52 -2.05 5.56
N CYS A 94 -7.53 -1.37 4.98
CA CYS A 94 -6.31 -1.01 5.70
C CYS A 94 -6.59 -0.05 6.87
N PRO A 95 -6.26 -0.42 8.12
CA PRO A 95 -6.60 0.36 9.31
C PRO A 95 -5.71 1.58 9.54
N THR A 96 -4.61 1.71 8.80
CA THR A 96 -3.63 2.80 9.01
C THR A 96 -4.21 4.16 8.63
N LYS A 97 -4.04 5.15 9.51
CA LYS A 97 -4.45 6.55 9.31
C LYS A 97 -3.30 7.47 9.72
N PRO A 98 -3.10 8.63 9.08
CA PRO A 98 -3.91 9.25 8.01
C PRO A 98 -3.65 8.66 6.63
N GLN A 99 -2.53 7.96 6.43
CA GLN A 99 -2.16 7.32 5.16
C GLN A 99 -2.36 5.82 5.24
N LYS A 100 -2.84 5.24 4.16
CA LYS A 100 -2.96 3.81 4.00
C LYS A 100 -1.58 3.18 3.74
N ALA A 101 -1.30 2.03 4.37
CA ALA A 101 -0.04 1.31 4.15
C ALA A 101 0.03 0.64 2.78
N ILE A 102 -1.12 0.24 2.24
CA ILE A 102 -1.28 -0.24 0.87
C ILE A 102 -2.22 0.69 0.13
N LYS A 103 -1.83 1.13 -1.06
CA LYS A 103 -2.58 2.09 -1.87
C LYS A 103 -2.44 1.74 -3.35
N LEU A 104 -3.51 1.98 -4.13
CA LEU A 104 -3.52 1.81 -5.58
C LEU A 104 -3.24 3.13 -6.31
N SER A 105 -2.29 3.93 -5.83
CA SER A 105 -2.00 5.26 -6.34
C SER A 105 -0.99 5.29 -7.46
N GLY A 106 -0.39 4.18 -7.77
CA GLY A 106 0.92 4.13 -8.39
C GLY A 106 0.99 4.28 -9.90
N GLY A 107 0.07 4.98 -10.52
CA GLY A 107 0.19 5.22 -11.95
C GLY A 107 0.23 3.94 -12.79
N THR A 108 0.79 4.03 -13.98
CA THR A 108 0.95 2.90 -14.90
C THR A 108 2.07 1.98 -14.50
N PHE A 109 1.90 0.72 -14.84
CA PHE A 109 2.98 -0.25 -14.89
C PHE A 109 2.98 -0.90 -16.26
N GLU A 110 4.16 -1.09 -16.81
CA GLU A 110 4.33 -1.84 -18.04
C GLU A 110 4.72 -3.26 -17.67
N MET A 111 4.01 -4.21 -18.25
CA MET A 111 4.33 -5.63 -18.13
C MET A 111 4.87 -6.10 -19.47
N ILE A 112 6.18 -6.20 -19.58
CA ILE A 112 6.85 -6.73 -20.77
C ILE A 112 7.18 -8.18 -20.48
N THR A 113 6.51 -9.10 -21.14
CA THR A 113 6.79 -10.53 -21.04
C THR A 113 7.19 -11.09 -22.41
N ASN A 114 8.21 -11.93 -22.43
CA ASN A 114 8.63 -12.64 -23.63
C ASN A 114 7.72 -13.84 -23.97
N GLY A 115 6.41 -13.62 -23.91
CA GLY A 115 5.43 -14.43 -24.60
C GLY A 115 4.87 -15.67 -23.90
N THR A 116 5.23 -16.03 -22.68
CA THR A 116 4.60 -17.16 -22.00
C THR A 116 3.61 -16.69 -20.92
N HIS A 117 2.41 -17.28 -20.94
CA HIS A 117 1.36 -17.03 -19.95
C HIS A 117 1.85 -17.29 -18.50
N GLU A 118 2.83 -18.16 -18.31
CA GLU A 118 3.43 -18.47 -17.01
C GLU A 118 4.21 -17.29 -16.43
N ALA A 119 4.90 -16.51 -17.27
CA ALA A 119 5.65 -15.34 -16.84
C ALA A 119 4.74 -14.22 -16.27
N ILE A 120 3.48 -14.17 -16.69
CA ILE A 120 2.51 -13.20 -16.19
C ILE A 120 1.99 -13.59 -14.80
N LYS A 121 1.87 -14.88 -14.51
CA LYS A 121 1.37 -15.37 -13.22
C LYS A 121 2.27 -15.01 -12.04
N ASP A 122 3.56 -14.79 -12.28
CA ASP A 122 4.55 -14.52 -11.24
C ASP A 122 5.01 -13.06 -11.20
N TYR A 123 4.15 -12.13 -11.60
CA TYR A 123 4.48 -10.71 -11.56
C TYR A 123 4.19 -10.09 -10.18
N TRP A 124 5.19 -10.15 -9.31
CA TRP A 124 5.10 -9.68 -7.94
C TRP A 124 5.58 -8.25 -7.74
N VAL A 125 4.78 -7.43 -7.06
CA VAL A 125 5.24 -6.20 -6.43
C VAL A 125 5.85 -6.57 -5.09
N ARG A 126 7.18 -6.73 -5.10
CA ARG A 126 7.94 -7.02 -3.88
C ARG A 126 8.31 -5.73 -3.19
N VAL A 127 8.22 -5.73 -1.88
CA VAL A 127 8.65 -4.61 -1.05
C VAL A 127 10.11 -4.82 -0.69
N ASN A 128 10.97 -3.94 -1.21
CA ASN A 128 12.38 -3.96 -0.85
C ASN A 128 12.58 -3.18 0.45
N ILE A 129 12.76 -3.87 1.56
CA ILE A 129 12.98 -3.28 2.87
C ILE A 129 14.48 -3.24 3.15
N PRO A 130 15.07 -2.05 3.38
CA PRO A 130 16.49 -1.94 3.73
C PRO A 130 16.79 -2.67 5.04
N GLU A 131 17.89 -3.42 5.09
CA GLU A 131 18.32 -4.15 6.30
C GLU A 131 18.57 -3.19 7.46
N GLU A 132 19.11 -2.00 7.18
CA GLU A 132 19.34 -0.96 8.18
C GLU A 132 18.04 -0.54 8.91
N TRP A 133 16.90 -0.51 8.20
CA TRP A 133 15.61 -0.20 8.81
C TRP A 133 15.16 -1.32 9.76
N ILE A 134 15.37 -2.58 9.37
CA ILE A 134 15.05 -3.74 10.21
C ILE A 134 15.89 -3.71 11.49
N GLU A 135 17.18 -3.41 11.40
CA GLU A 135 18.06 -3.31 12.57
C GLU A 135 17.68 -2.15 13.49
N LYS A 136 17.37 -0.98 12.94
CA LYS A 136 16.87 0.17 13.72
C LYS A 136 15.61 -0.20 14.48
N LYS A 137 14.65 -0.86 13.80
CA LYS A 137 13.41 -1.29 14.46
C LYS A 137 13.62 -2.33 15.55
N LYS A 138 14.52 -3.28 15.37
CA LYS A 138 14.90 -4.25 16.42
C LYS A 138 15.44 -3.54 17.65
N LYS A 139 16.35 -2.59 17.49
CA LYS A 139 16.92 -1.80 18.60
C LYS A 139 15.84 -0.99 19.33
N GLU A 140 14.94 -0.33 18.59
CA GLU A 140 13.80 0.39 19.19
C GLU A 140 12.87 -0.54 19.98
N GLU A 141 12.63 -1.75 19.50
CA GLU A 141 11.79 -2.75 20.19
C GLU A 141 12.46 -3.26 21.48
N GLU A 142 13.77 -3.51 21.44
CA GLU A 142 14.54 -3.91 22.62
C GLU A 142 14.56 -2.82 23.69
N GLU A 143 14.76 -1.56 23.29
CA GLU A 143 14.69 -0.43 24.23
C GLU A 143 13.31 -0.27 24.86
N LYS A 144 12.25 -0.42 24.05
CA LYS A 144 10.87 -0.36 24.56
C LYS A 144 10.58 -1.52 25.51
N ALA A 145 11.08 -2.70 25.21
CA ALA A 145 10.95 -3.88 26.08
C ALA A 145 11.65 -3.65 27.44
N LYS A 146 12.89 -3.15 27.43
CA LYS A 146 13.64 -2.80 28.65
C LYS A 146 12.93 -1.73 29.49
N LYS A 147 12.43 -0.66 28.84
CA LYS A 147 11.65 0.39 29.52
C LYS A 147 10.34 -0.14 30.13
N ALA A 148 9.64 -1.01 29.40
CA ALA A 148 8.41 -1.63 29.90
C ALA A 148 8.68 -2.55 31.13
N GLU A 149 9.77 -3.30 31.09
CA GLU A 149 10.18 -4.16 32.20
C GLU A 149 10.56 -3.36 33.46
N MET A 150 11.30 -2.26 33.28
CA MET A 150 11.63 -1.34 34.40
C MET A 150 10.37 -0.69 34.99
N LEU A 151 9.42 -0.31 34.15
CA LEU A 151 8.14 0.25 34.61
C LEU A 151 7.27 -0.79 35.33
N ALA A 152 7.31 -2.04 34.89
CA ALA A 152 6.61 -3.14 35.54
C ALA A 152 7.20 -3.44 36.93
N LYS A 153 8.53 -3.46 37.05
CA LYS A 153 9.24 -3.62 38.34
C LYS A 153 8.90 -2.52 39.33
N LYS A 154 8.95 -1.23 38.89
CA LYS A 154 8.57 -0.08 39.75
C LYS A 154 7.09 -0.14 40.19
N LYS A 155 6.20 -0.62 39.34
CA LYS A 155 4.76 -0.79 39.71
C LYS A 155 4.55 -1.94 40.68
N ALA A 156 5.36 -3.00 40.60
CA ALA A 156 5.29 -4.12 41.55
C ALA A 156 5.79 -3.68 42.92
N GLU A 157 6.93 -2.99 42.99
CA GLU A 157 7.51 -2.43 44.21
C GLU A 157 6.54 -1.45 44.90
N ALA A 158 5.94 -0.53 44.14
CA ALA A 158 4.93 0.41 44.65
C ALA A 158 3.66 -0.27 45.17
N LYS A 159 3.28 -1.44 44.62
CA LYS A 159 2.14 -2.23 45.11
C LYS A 159 2.47 -2.95 46.43
N GLU A 160 3.71 -3.47 46.57
CA GLU A 160 4.15 -4.10 47.81
C GLU A 160 4.25 -3.09 48.94
N GLU A 161 4.76 -1.88 48.69
CA GLU A 161 4.82 -0.82 49.70
C GLU A 161 3.43 -0.37 50.12
N ALA A 162 2.48 -0.25 49.17
CA ALA A 162 1.09 0.09 49.52
C ALA A 162 0.40 -1.01 50.32
N PHE A 163 0.66 -2.28 50.05
CA PHE A 163 0.13 -3.41 50.82
C PHE A 163 0.68 -3.50 52.23
N SER A 164 1.97 -3.23 52.41
CA SER A 164 2.63 -3.27 53.73
C SER A 164 2.15 -2.11 54.64
N SER A 165 1.75 -0.97 54.05
CA SER A 165 1.23 0.18 54.82
C SER A 165 -0.20 -0.03 55.31
N THR A 166 -1.00 -0.87 54.61
CA THR A 166 -2.41 -1.15 55.01
C THR A 166 -2.47 -2.14 56.18
N GLN A 167 -1.50 -3.04 56.34
CA GLN A 167 -1.47 -3.98 57.47
C GLN A 167 -1.04 -3.37 58.80
N LYS A 168 -0.41 -2.18 58.78
CA LYS A 168 0.00 -1.49 60.03
C LYS A 168 -1.11 -0.62 60.66
N GLY A 169 -2.24 -0.54 60.04
CA GLY A 169 -3.37 0.28 60.51
C GLY A 169 -4.49 -0.48 61.27
N GLU A 170 -4.43 -1.81 61.34
CA GLU A 170 -5.46 -2.62 62.02
C GLU A 170 -5.05 -3.12 63.44
N ASP A 171 -3.83 -2.81 63.93
CA ASP A 171 -3.35 -3.20 65.27
C ASP A 171 -3.20 -1.98 66.22
N SER A 172 -4.12 -0.99 66.14
CA SER A 172 -4.16 0.11 67.13
C SER A 172 -5.58 0.39 67.62
#